data_e7fab0152f92dbc5083b4c120d6e833b
#
_entry.id   e7fab0152f92dbc5083b4c120d6e833b
#
_cell.length_a   1.000
_cell.length_b   1.000
_cell.length_c   1.000
_cell.angle_alpha   90.00
_cell.angle_beta   90.00
_cell.angle_gamma   90.00
#
_symmetry.space_group_name_H-M   'P 1'
#
loop_
_entity.id
_entity.type
_entity.pdbx_description
1 polymer ?
#
loop_
_entity_poly.entity_id
_entity_poly.type
_entity_poly.pdbx_seq_one_letter_code
_entity_poly.pdbx_strand_id
1 'polypeptide(L)'
;MKRLSSLLSIAALLLAGASAFGQEKPPAWAYPVNPPDFKVPPDDGTPRKVPDSNVALTLTQVRDLFFSPDWHPADHPAQPDAVGRGRKPDLYACGFCHRADGPGGPENANLMGLSANYIKQQLADFKSGVRKSSVMNRAPMTLKVKLAAAASDEEVSAAAAYFASVKPRSVIHVKETESVPKTVVAAWYLVADPGGGTEPIGERIIELGDDPERFISRDARVTFTANVPPGSVEKGRQLASAATGTTPSCDACHGAGLKGNGDIPGLAGRSPTYLFRQLYDYKHGVRAGPMAAAMIPSVEKLSVADMIALAAYAGSLTP
;
A
#
# COMPACT_ATOMS: atom_id res chain seq x y z
N MET A 1 -46.40 -69.12 2.78
CA MET A 1 -46.81 -67.76 3.15
C MET A 1 -45.56 -66.99 3.57
N LYS A 2 -44.95 -66.21 2.64
CA LYS A 2 -43.71 -65.44 2.88
C LYS A 2 -44.11 -63.98 3.04
N ARG A 3 -43.80 -63.37 4.19
CA ARG A 3 -43.99 -61.92 4.43
C ARG A 3 -42.76 -61.19 3.95
N LEU A 4 -42.88 -60.29 3.00
CA LEU A 4 -41.87 -59.33 2.57
C LEU A 4 -41.95 -58.11 3.52
N SER A 5 -40.86 -57.84 4.21
CA SER A 5 -40.68 -56.62 4.99
C SER A 5 -39.98 -55.56 4.13
N SER A 6 -40.67 -54.47 3.81
CA SER A 6 -40.14 -53.31 3.09
C SER A 6 -39.40 -52.41 4.08
N LEU A 7 -38.10 -52.25 3.89
CA LEU A 7 -37.28 -51.25 4.54
C LEU A 7 -37.31 -49.96 3.71
N LEU A 8 -37.99 -48.93 4.21
CA LEU A 8 -37.89 -47.57 3.69
C LEU A 8 -36.59 -46.92 4.22
N SER A 9 -35.63 -46.70 3.34
CA SER A 9 -34.47 -45.88 3.65
C SER A 9 -34.81 -44.41 3.43
N ILE A 10 -34.89 -43.64 4.50
CA ILE A 10 -35.00 -42.17 4.44
C ILE A 10 -33.61 -41.62 4.27
N ALA A 11 -33.29 -41.16 3.07
CA ALA A 11 -32.07 -40.38 2.78
C ALA A 11 -32.34 -38.93 3.22
N ALA A 12 -31.77 -38.51 4.34
CA ALA A 12 -31.74 -37.11 4.75
C ALA A 12 -30.76 -36.33 3.90
N LEU A 13 -31.25 -35.52 2.95
CA LEU A 13 -30.45 -34.51 2.23
C LEU A 13 -30.08 -33.38 3.22
N LEU A 14 -28.85 -33.40 3.72
CA LEU A 14 -28.23 -32.24 4.35
C LEU A 14 -27.91 -31.21 3.28
N LEU A 15 -28.79 -30.27 3.02
CA LEU A 15 -28.51 -29.04 2.32
C LEU A 15 -27.56 -28.19 3.19
N ALA A 16 -26.26 -28.32 2.97
CA ALA A 16 -25.30 -27.37 3.49
C ALA A 16 -25.56 -26.02 2.79
N GLY A 17 -26.30 -25.14 3.45
CA GLY A 17 -26.46 -23.76 3.08
C GLY A 17 -25.09 -23.07 3.14
N ALA A 18 -24.36 -23.04 2.03
CA ALA A 18 -23.25 -22.11 1.86
C ALA A 18 -23.85 -20.71 1.88
N SER A 19 -23.78 -20.05 3.03
CA SER A 19 -24.04 -18.61 3.13
C SER A 19 -23.03 -17.94 2.21
N ALA A 20 -23.45 -17.58 1.02
CA ALA A 20 -22.73 -16.66 0.15
C ALA A 20 -22.74 -15.31 0.88
N PHE A 21 -21.79 -15.11 1.78
CA PHE A 21 -21.43 -13.77 2.22
C PHE A 21 -20.93 -13.08 0.96
N GLY A 22 -21.76 -12.18 0.39
CA GLY A 22 -21.38 -11.35 -0.73
C GLY A 22 -20.06 -10.69 -0.36
N GLN A 23 -19.00 -10.99 -1.12
CA GLN A 23 -17.69 -10.39 -0.86
C GLN A 23 -17.87 -8.87 -0.89
N GLU A 24 -17.61 -8.23 0.25
CA GLU A 24 -17.68 -6.77 0.38
C GLU A 24 -16.79 -6.15 -0.69
N LYS A 25 -17.39 -5.28 -1.52
CA LYS A 25 -16.65 -4.68 -2.64
C LYS A 25 -15.54 -3.77 -2.12
N PRO A 26 -14.30 -3.94 -2.60
CA PRO A 26 -13.19 -3.10 -2.16
C PRO A 26 -13.50 -1.61 -2.34
N PRO A 27 -13.27 -0.76 -1.32
CA PRO A 27 -13.57 0.66 -1.41
C PRO A 27 -12.78 1.35 -2.54
N ALA A 28 -13.47 2.01 -3.47
CA ALA A 28 -12.85 2.62 -4.65
C ALA A 28 -11.79 3.68 -4.30
N TRP A 29 -11.98 4.44 -3.21
CA TRP A 29 -11.02 5.44 -2.76
C TRP A 29 -9.68 4.80 -2.32
N ALA A 30 -9.70 3.58 -1.80
CA ALA A 30 -8.49 2.86 -1.38
C ALA A 30 -7.80 2.16 -2.56
N TYR A 31 -8.55 1.80 -3.58
CA TYR A 31 -8.08 1.06 -4.75
C TYR A 31 -8.40 1.80 -6.06
N PRO A 32 -7.90 3.03 -6.24
CA PRO A 32 -8.20 3.78 -7.45
C PRO A 32 -7.71 3.04 -8.71
N VAL A 33 -8.60 2.99 -9.71
CA VAL A 33 -8.34 2.40 -11.03
C VAL A 33 -8.65 3.47 -12.07
N ASN A 34 -7.79 3.61 -13.06
CA ASN A 34 -8.04 4.56 -14.14
C ASN A 34 -9.37 4.29 -14.83
N PRO A 35 -10.13 5.34 -15.17
CA PRO A 35 -11.26 5.19 -16.06
C PRO A 35 -10.79 4.66 -17.43
N PRO A 36 -11.68 3.98 -18.19
CA PRO A 36 -11.30 3.36 -19.46
C PRO A 36 -10.77 4.35 -20.52
N ASP A 37 -11.21 5.59 -20.44
CA ASP A 37 -10.83 6.69 -21.33
C ASP A 37 -9.64 7.53 -20.83
N PHE A 38 -9.00 7.13 -19.71
CA PHE A 38 -7.85 7.83 -19.17
C PHE A 38 -6.71 7.89 -20.19
N LYS A 39 -6.28 9.11 -20.49
CA LYS A 39 -5.12 9.37 -21.36
C LYS A 39 -4.00 10.02 -20.55
N VAL A 40 -2.80 9.49 -20.71
CA VAL A 40 -1.61 10.13 -20.15
C VAL A 40 -1.38 11.43 -20.92
N PRO A 41 -1.29 12.59 -20.26
CA PRO A 41 -0.97 13.85 -20.92
C PRO A 41 0.35 13.73 -21.69
N PRO A 42 0.44 14.27 -22.91
CA PRO A 42 1.69 14.23 -23.68
C PRO A 42 2.79 15.00 -22.97
N ASP A 43 4.03 14.61 -23.24
CA ASP A 43 5.21 15.38 -22.84
C ASP A 43 5.52 16.41 -23.95
N ASP A 44 5.69 17.65 -23.56
CA ASP A 44 6.10 18.74 -24.47
C ASP A 44 7.62 18.83 -24.62
N GLY A 45 8.37 17.95 -23.93
CA GLY A 45 9.83 17.92 -23.94
C GLY A 45 10.49 18.97 -23.04
N THR A 46 9.71 19.82 -22.37
CA THR A 46 10.24 20.85 -21.47
C THR A 46 10.83 20.20 -20.21
N PRO A 47 12.14 20.43 -19.91
CA PRO A 47 12.72 19.93 -18.67
C PRO A 47 12.08 20.60 -17.45
N ARG A 48 11.63 19.79 -16.53
CA ARG A 48 11.08 20.21 -15.23
C ARG A 48 12.16 20.26 -14.18
N LYS A 49 11.91 21.06 -13.16
CA LYS A 49 12.75 21.16 -11.95
C LYS A 49 11.84 21.09 -10.75
N VAL A 50 12.35 20.55 -9.65
CA VAL A 50 11.68 20.63 -8.34
C VAL A 50 12.46 21.59 -7.44
N PRO A 51 11.84 22.22 -6.46
CA PRO A 51 12.53 23.07 -5.50
C PRO A 51 13.73 22.36 -4.86
N ASP A 52 14.80 23.11 -4.62
CA ASP A 52 16.04 22.65 -3.97
C ASP A 52 16.79 21.54 -4.74
N SER A 53 16.59 21.44 -6.06
CA SER A 53 17.29 20.51 -6.93
C SER A 53 17.94 21.23 -8.11
N ASN A 54 19.15 20.77 -8.49
CA ASN A 54 19.83 21.18 -9.71
C ASN A 54 19.55 20.22 -10.89
N VAL A 55 18.82 19.14 -10.65
CA VAL A 55 18.44 18.15 -11.66
C VAL A 55 17.31 18.71 -12.51
N ALA A 56 17.32 18.40 -13.80
CA ALA A 56 16.25 18.74 -14.74
C ALA A 56 15.86 17.48 -15.54
N LEU A 57 14.59 17.11 -15.53
CA LEU A 57 14.06 15.91 -16.19
C LEU A 57 12.80 16.25 -16.97
N THR A 58 12.64 15.67 -18.16
CA THR A 58 11.38 15.73 -18.91
C THR A 58 10.34 14.81 -18.32
N LEU A 59 9.05 15.00 -18.64
CA LEU A 59 7.99 14.07 -18.21
C LEU A 59 8.22 12.65 -18.75
N THR A 60 8.79 12.51 -19.95
CA THR A 60 9.17 11.20 -20.51
C THR A 60 10.16 10.48 -19.61
N GLN A 61 11.18 11.19 -19.11
CA GLN A 61 12.16 10.61 -18.17
C GLN A 61 11.51 10.27 -16.83
N VAL A 62 10.70 11.18 -16.28
CA VAL A 62 9.97 10.95 -15.00
C VAL A 62 9.00 9.76 -15.08
N ARG A 63 8.50 9.45 -16.28
CA ARG A 63 7.54 8.36 -16.52
C ARG A 63 8.18 7.07 -17.01
N ASP A 64 9.48 7.04 -17.24
CA ASP A 64 10.19 5.82 -17.64
C ASP A 64 10.24 4.83 -16.47
N LEU A 65 9.58 3.69 -16.64
CA LEU A 65 9.54 2.61 -15.64
C LEU A 65 10.94 2.06 -15.28
N PHE A 66 11.91 2.25 -16.18
CA PHE A 66 13.30 1.80 -15.99
C PHE A 66 14.22 2.88 -15.43
N PHE A 67 13.65 3.96 -14.94
CA PHE A 67 14.41 5.06 -14.35
C PHE A 67 13.75 5.52 -13.04
N SER A 68 14.54 5.66 -12.00
CA SER A 68 14.11 6.28 -10.75
C SER A 68 14.43 7.77 -10.81
N PRO A 69 13.44 8.69 -10.92
CA PRO A 69 13.73 10.12 -10.84
C PRO A 69 14.40 10.45 -9.51
N ASP A 70 15.66 10.81 -9.58
CA ASP A 70 16.48 11.16 -8.43
C ASP A 70 16.82 12.66 -8.45
N TRP A 71 16.02 13.42 -7.74
CA TRP A 71 16.13 14.88 -7.66
C TRP A 71 17.14 15.35 -6.61
N HIS A 72 17.45 14.48 -5.63
CA HIS A 72 18.23 14.81 -4.44
C HIS A 72 19.25 13.71 -4.10
N PRO A 73 20.23 13.44 -4.97
CA PRO A 73 21.16 12.31 -4.81
C PRO A 73 22.03 12.40 -3.54
N ALA A 74 22.09 13.56 -2.91
CA ALA A 74 22.82 13.73 -1.64
C ALA A 74 22.03 13.27 -0.40
N ASP A 75 20.73 13.00 -0.53
CA ASP A 75 19.86 12.63 0.60
C ASP A 75 19.95 11.15 0.98
N HIS A 76 20.59 10.33 0.16
CA HIS A 76 20.61 8.88 0.33
C HIS A 76 21.93 8.24 -0.17
N PRO A 77 22.25 7.01 0.23
CA PRO A 77 23.39 6.28 -0.34
C PRO A 77 23.25 6.04 -1.83
N ALA A 78 24.36 5.72 -2.51
CA ALA A 78 24.33 5.38 -3.94
C ALA A 78 23.33 4.25 -4.21
N GLN A 79 22.46 4.47 -5.20
CA GLN A 79 21.45 3.49 -5.59
C GLN A 79 22.10 2.32 -6.35
N PRO A 80 21.81 1.05 -6.01
CA PRO A 80 22.12 -0.07 -6.89
C PRO A 80 21.28 0.00 -8.17
N ASP A 81 21.74 -0.64 -9.26
CA ASP A 81 21.07 -0.59 -10.57
C ASP A 81 19.61 -1.03 -10.49
N ALA A 82 19.29 -2.06 -9.71
CA ALA A 82 17.91 -2.51 -9.52
C ALA A 82 16.99 -1.41 -8.93
N VAL A 83 17.54 -0.44 -8.18
CA VAL A 83 16.78 0.68 -7.62
C VAL A 83 16.72 1.84 -8.60
N GLY A 84 17.86 2.26 -9.15
CA GLY A 84 17.97 3.48 -9.96
C GLY A 84 17.55 3.32 -11.42
N ARG A 85 17.81 2.18 -12.03
CA ARG A 85 17.69 1.97 -13.48
C ARG A 85 16.89 0.73 -13.87
N GLY A 86 16.83 -0.29 -13.03
CA GLY A 86 16.26 -1.56 -13.40
C GLY A 86 17.03 -2.26 -14.54
N ARG A 87 16.42 -3.25 -15.16
CA ARG A 87 16.99 -4.03 -16.29
C ARG A 87 15.91 -4.31 -17.33
N LYS A 88 16.02 -3.67 -18.49
CA LYS A 88 15.11 -3.89 -19.63
C LYS A 88 15.17 -5.35 -20.10
N PRO A 89 14.06 -5.92 -20.58
CA PRO A 89 12.74 -5.30 -20.72
C PRO A 89 11.81 -5.50 -19.52
N ASP A 90 12.19 -6.22 -18.47
CA ASP A 90 11.23 -6.77 -17.50
C ASP A 90 11.43 -6.30 -16.05
N LEU A 91 12.64 -5.95 -15.63
CA LEU A 91 12.89 -5.43 -14.29
C LEU A 91 12.77 -3.92 -14.28
N TYR A 92 11.64 -3.39 -13.82
CA TYR A 92 11.46 -1.96 -13.61
C TYR A 92 12.32 -1.45 -12.44
N ALA A 93 12.77 -0.20 -12.50
CA ALA A 93 13.49 0.41 -11.39
C ALA A 93 12.62 0.44 -10.12
N CYS A 94 13.13 -0.12 -9.01
CA CYS A 94 12.37 -0.13 -7.74
C CYS A 94 12.04 1.30 -7.28
N GLY A 95 12.99 2.22 -7.45
CA GLY A 95 12.84 3.64 -7.12
C GLY A 95 11.83 4.36 -7.99
N PHE A 96 11.47 3.84 -9.18
CA PHE A 96 10.36 4.40 -9.95
C PHE A 96 9.06 4.37 -9.16
N CYS A 97 8.72 3.25 -8.53
CA CYS A 97 7.48 3.10 -7.76
C CYS A 97 7.63 3.59 -6.32
N HIS A 98 8.76 3.33 -5.69
CA HIS A 98 9.01 3.63 -4.28
C HIS A 98 9.71 4.96 -4.05
N ARG A 99 10.01 5.73 -5.10
CA ARG A 99 10.86 6.93 -5.16
C ARG A 99 12.32 6.63 -4.83
N ALA A 100 13.20 7.61 -5.07
CA ALA A 100 14.65 7.42 -5.04
C ALA A 100 15.18 6.79 -3.74
N ASP A 101 14.66 7.22 -2.59
CA ASP A 101 15.07 6.76 -1.25
C ASP A 101 13.99 6.01 -0.47
N GLY A 102 12.87 5.67 -1.11
CA GLY A 102 11.91 4.71 -0.60
C GLY A 102 10.69 5.22 0.19
N PRO A 103 10.34 6.52 0.23
CA PRO A 103 9.17 6.99 1.01
C PRO A 103 7.83 6.49 0.47
N GLY A 104 7.79 6.03 -0.78
CA GLY A 104 6.55 5.55 -1.39
C GLY A 104 5.50 6.64 -1.55
N GLY A 105 4.27 6.34 -1.15
CA GLY A 105 3.12 7.24 -1.20
C GLY A 105 1.82 6.46 -1.00
N PRO A 106 0.66 7.08 -1.21
CA PRO A 106 -0.63 6.40 -1.07
C PRO A 106 -0.76 5.19 -2.01
N GLU A 107 -0.07 5.20 -3.14
CA GLU A 107 -0.10 4.13 -4.14
C GLU A 107 0.86 2.97 -3.85
N ASN A 108 2.00 3.23 -3.22
CA ASN A 108 3.09 2.27 -3.01
C ASN A 108 3.63 2.30 -1.58
N ALA A 109 4.17 1.17 -1.13
CA ALA A 109 4.76 1.06 0.20
C ALA A 109 5.93 2.02 0.40
N ASN A 110 5.99 2.63 1.59
CA ASN A 110 7.21 3.20 2.11
C ASN A 110 8.15 2.05 2.52
N LEU A 111 9.36 2.02 1.95
CA LEU A 111 10.37 0.97 2.19
C LEU A 111 11.50 1.41 3.13
N MET A 112 11.59 2.71 3.46
CA MET A 112 12.64 3.25 4.31
C MET A 112 12.73 2.48 5.64
N GLY A 113 13.92 1.95 5.95
CA GLY A 113 14.23 1.28 7.21
C GLY A 113 13.49 -0.03 7.45
N LEU A 114 12.76 -0.59 6.47
CA LEU A 114 12.25 -1.95 6.58
C LEU A 114 13.39 -2.96 6.53
N SER A 115 13.31 -4.05 7.30
CA SER A 115 14.35 -5.07 7.26
C SER A 115 14.51 -5.64 5.85
N ALA A 116 15.75 -5.93 5.46
CA ALA A 116 16.03 -6.51 4.14
C ALA A 116 15.33 -7.87 3.97
N ASN A 117 15.24 -8.67 5.04
CA ASN A 117 14.55 -9.96 5.00
C ASN A 117 13.04 -9.81 4.74
N TYR A 118 12.40 -8.82 5.40
CA TYR A 118 11.00 -8.52 5.13
C TYR A 118 10.78 -8.12 3.66
N ILE A 119 11.61 -7.23 3.11
CA ILE A 119 11.50 -6.79 1.71
C ILE A 119 11.66 -7.98 0.76
N LYS A 120 12.68 -8.82 0.97
CA LYS A 120 12.91 -10.05 0.19
C LYS A 120 11.72 -11.00 0.25
N GLN A 121 11.18 -11.25 1.46
CA GLN A 121 10.02 -12.12 1.63
C GLN A 121 8.80 -11.58 0.88
N GLN A 122 8.56 -10.26 0.94
CA GLN A 122 7.43 -9.67 0.24
C GLN A 122 7.53 -9.82 -1.29
N LEU A 123 8.72 -9.72 -1.86
CA LEU A 123 8.92 -9.99 -3.30
C LEU A 123 8.75 -11.47 -3.64
N ALA A 124 9.23 -12.38 -2.78
CA ALA A 124 8.98 -13.82 -2.93
C ALA A 124 7.47 -14.15 -2.88
N ASP A 125 6.73 -13.51 -1.98
CA ASP A 125 5.28 -13.67 -1.87
C ASP A 125 4.53 -13.18 -3.13
N PHE A 126 4.96 -12.08 -3.75
CA PHE A 126 4.43 -11.64 -5.04
C PHE A 126 4.80 -12.59 -6.17
N LYS A 127 6.05 -13.07 -6.22
CA LYS A 127 6.57 -14.00 -7.25
C LYS A 127 5.82 -15.33 -7.21
N SER A 128 5.55 -15.87 -6.03
CA SER A 128 4.80 -17.11 -5.83
C SER A 128 3.27 -16.93 -5.97
N GLY A 129 2.77 -15.70 -6.03
CA GLY A 129 1.34 -15.39 -6.12
C GLY A 129 0.53 -15.58 -4.84
N VAL A 130 1.17 -15.83 -3.69
CA VAL A 130 0.47 -15.89 -2.39
C VAL A 130 0.13 -14.49 -1.86
N ARG A 131 0.86 -13.46 -2.30
CA ARG A 131 0.51 -12.06 -2.04
C ARG A 131 -0.15 -11.44 -3.27
N LYS A 132 -1.42 -11.13 -3.14
CA LYS A 132 -2.26 -10.47 -4.15
C LYS A 132 -2.83 -9.17 -3.58
N SER A 133 -3.76 -8.57 -4.29
CA SER A 133 -4.57 -7.43 -3.84
C SER A 133 -6.03 -7.69 -4.17
N SER A 134 -6.93 -7.13 -3.39
CA SER A 134 -8.37 -7.22 -3.62
C SER A 134 -8.81 -6.61 -4.97
N VAL A 135 -7.94 -5.77 -5.58
CA VAL A 135 -8.15 -5.24 -6.94
C VAL A 135 -6.90 -5.51 -7.78
N MET A 136 -6.92 -6.62 -8.52
CA MET A 136 -5.76 -7.12 -9.28
C MET A 136 -5.43 -6.30 -10.53
N ASN A 137 -6.39 -5.63 -11.14
CA ASN A 137 -6.22 -4.83 -12.36
C ASN A 137 -5.67 -3.41 -12.10
N ARG A 138 -5.30 -3.07 -10.86
CA ARG A 138 -4.56 -1.83 -10.60
C ARG A 138 -3.14 -1.92 -11.15
N ALA A 139 -2.69 -0.87 -11.87
CA ALA A 139 -1.37 -0.83 -12.46
C ALA A 139 -0.21 -1.11 -11.45
N PRO A 140 -0.18 -0.54 -10.22
CA PRO A 140 0.86 -0.88 -9.26
C PRO A 140 0.94 -2.37 -8.92
N MET A 141 -0.20 -3.08 -8.93
CA MET A 141 -0.23 -4.51 -8.64
C MET A 141 0.28 -5.35 -9.81
N THR A 142 -0.21 -5.07 -11.03
CA THR A 142 0.21 -5.80 -12.23
C THR A 142 1.70 -5.61 -12.51
N LEU A 143 2.21 -4.39 -12.38
CA LEU A 143 3.63 -4.08 -12.53
C LEU A 143 4.48 -4.76 -11.45
N LYS A 144 4.01 -4.80 -10.20
CA LYS A 144 4.72 -5.46 -9.10
C LYS A 144 4.87 -6.96 -9.32
N VAL A 145 3.81 -7.64 -9.75
CA VAL A 145 3.87 -9.09 -10.04
C VAL A 145 4.86 -9.37 -11.17
N LYS A 146 4.80 -8.58 -12.27
CA LYS A 146 5.74 -8.70 -13.39
C LYS A 146 7.20 -8.49 -12.93
N LEU A 147 7.46 -7.42 -12.17
CA LEU A 147 8.77 -7.13 -11.62
C LEU A 147 9.28 -8.27 -10.72
N ALA A 148 8.44 -8.75 -9.80
CA ALA A 148 8.83 -9.81 -8.87
C ALA A 148 9.16 -11.13 -9.59
N ALA A 149 8.48 -11.43 -10.70
CA ALA A 149 8.79 -12.61 -11.53
C ALA A 149 10.13 -12.47 -12.25
N ALA A 150 10.51 -11.26 -12.69
CA ALA A 150 11.70 -10.99 -13.48
C ALA A 150 12.98 -10.78 -12.65
N ALA A 151 12.83 -10.35 -11.39
CA ALA A 151 13.97 -10.02 -10.53
C ALA A 151 14.80 -11.26 -10.15
N SER A 152 16.13 -11.16 -10.24
CA SER A 152 17.05 -12.14 -9.69
C SER A 152 17.21 -11.98 -8.17
N ASP A 153 17.73 -12.99 -7.50
CA ASP A 153 17.94 -12.95 -6.05
C ASP A 153 19.00 -11.90 -5.65
N GLU A 154 19.99 -11.66 -6.53
CA GLU A 154 21.02 -10.63 -6.35
C GLU A 154 20.39 -9.23 -6.45
N GLU A 155 19.56 -8.98 -7.47
CA GLU A 155 18.86 -7.72 -7.68
C GLU A 155 17.91 -7.41 -6.51
N VAL A 156 17.18 -8.43 -6.04
CA VAL A 156 16.31 -8.33 -4.86
C VAL A 156 17.12 -8.04 -3.61
N SER A 157 18.24 -8.72 -3.41
CA SER A 157 19.10 -8.54 -2.23
C SER A 157 19.74 -7.15 -2.20
N ALA A 158 20.23 -6.65 -3.33
CA ALA A 158 20.80 -5.31 -3.45
C ALA A 158 19.75 -4.22 -3.16
N ALA A 159 18.56 -4.33 -3.76
CA ALA A 159 17.47 -3.38 -3.51
C ALA A 159 16.98 -3.43 -2.05
N ALA A 160 16.86 -4.62 -1.47
CA ALA A 160 16.43 -4.78 -0.08
C ALA A 160 17.46 -4.19 0.92
N ALA A 161 18.74 -4.44 0.70
CA ALA A 161 19.81 -3.86 1.51
C ALA A 161 19.83 -2.33 1.42
N TYR A 162 19.65 -1.77 0.22
CA TYR A 162 19.58 -0.34 0.00
C TYR A 162 18.43 0.28 0.81
N PHE A 163 17.19 -0.15 0.63
CA PHE A 163 16.06 0.45 1.33
C PHE A 163 16.09 0.23 2.85
N ALA A 164 16.68 -0.88 3.31
CA ALA A 164 16.91 -1.14 4.73
C ALA A 164 17.92 -0.16 5.36
N SER A 165 18.89 0.34 4.57
CA SER A 165 19.88 1.31 5.03
C SER A 165 19.39 2.75 5.08
N VAL A 166 18.28 3.06 4.37
CA VAL A 166 17.72 4.40 4.33
C VAL A 166 17.02 4.73 5.65
N LYS A 167 17.41 5.84 6.27
CA LYS A 167 16.83 6.28 7.54
C LYS A 167 15.35 6.72 7.36
N PRO A 168 14.43 6.16 8.14
CA PRO A 168 13.04 6.60 8.11
C PRO A 168 12.89 8.08 8.45
N ARG A 169 11.98 8.77 7.77
CA ARG A 169 11.58 10.13 8.07
C ARG A 169 10.07 10.31 7.91
N SER A 170 9.51 11.30 8.57
CA SER A 170 8.09 11.63 8.43
C SER A 170 7.82 12.26 7.06
N VAL A 171 6.90 11.65 6.32
CA VAL A 171 6.41 12.12 5.01
C VAL A 171 4.88 12.18 4.98
N ILE A 172 4.22 11.77 6.08
CA ILE A 172 2.77 11.72 6.20
C ILE A 172 2.31 12.67 7.31
N HIS A 173 1.29 13.47 7.00
CA HIS A 173 0.56 14.30 7.94
C HIS A 173 -0.88 13.80 8.01
N VAL A 174 -1.31 13.26 9.15
CA VAL A 174 -2.71 12.84 9.35
C VAL A 174 -3.51 14.03 9.84
N LYS A 175 -4.61 14.33 9.14
CA LYS A 175 -5.53 15.42 9.45
C LYS A 175 -6.95 14.88 9.60
N GLU A 176 -7.51 15.05 10.79
CA GLU A 176 -8.93 14.79 11.04
C GLU A 176 -9.77 15.96 10.50
N THR A 177 -10.79 15.65 9.69
CA THR A 177 -11.64 16.67 9.06
C THR A 177 -12.99 16.08 8.63
N GLU A 178 -14.01 16.91 8.58
CA GLU A 178 -15.34 16.55 8.07
C GLU A 178 -15.47 16.71 6.55
N SER A 179 -14.58 17.49 5.94
CA SER A 179 -14.67 17.85 4.52
C SER A 179 -13.30 17.78 3.86
N VAL A 180 -13.29 17.32 2.61
CA VAL A 180 -12.09 17.13 1.78
C VAL A 180 -12.27 17.72 0.40
N PRO A 181 -11.21 18.04 -0.33
CA PRO A 181 -11.32 18.34 -1.76
C PRO A 181 -11.96 17.18 -2.51
N LYS A 182 -12.80 17.48 -3.49
CA LYS A 182 -13.22 16.48 -4.47
C LYS A 182 -11.99 15.90 -5.16
N THR A 183 -12.04 14.62 -5.53
CA THR A 183 -10.88 13.94 -6.11
C THR A 183 -11.25 13.22 -7.39
N VAL A 184 -10.28 13.11 -8.28
CA VAL A 184 -10.33 12.28 -9.48
C VAL A 184 -9.18 11.28 -9.48
N VAL A 185 -9.34 10.17 -10.21
CA VAL A 185 -8.25 9.20 -10.40
C VAL A 185 -7.34 9.70 -11.52
N ALA A 186 -6.06 9.81 -11.21
CA ALA A 186 -5.00 10.12 -12.18
C ALA A 186 -3.94 9.02 -12.12
N ALA A 187 -3.71 8.33 -13.22
CA ALA A 187 -2.91 7.12 -13.28
C ALA A 187 -3.42 6.03 -12.33
N TRP A 188 -3.00 5.94 -11.10
CA TRP A 188 -3.42 4.92 -10.11
C TRP A 188 -3.50 5.47 -8.68
N TYR A 189 -3.65 6.79 -8.56
CA TYR A 189 -3.77 7.52 -7.31
C TYR A 189 -4.85 8.60 -7.43
N LEU A 190 -5.23 9.17 -6.31
CA LEU A 190 -6.16 10.30 -6.26
C LEU A 190 -5.40 11.62 -6.35
N VAL A 191 -5.96 12.57 -7.07
CA VAL A 191 -5.55 13.98 -7.07
C VAL A 191 -6.77 14.84 -6.82
N ALA A 192 -6.55 16.07 -6.34
CA ALA A 192 -7.64 17.04 -6.25
C ALA A 192 -8.27 17.26 -7.62
N ASP A 193 -9.59 17.34 -7.66
CA ASP A 193 -10.33 17.61 -8.90
C ASP A 193 -9.94 19.00 -9.44
N PRO A 194 -9.46 19.11 -10.68
CA PRO A 194 -9.18 20.43 -11.30
C PRO A 194 -10.41 21.35 -11.33
N GLY A 195 -11.61 20.81 -11.32
CA GLY A 195 -12.85 21.57 -11.19
C GLY A 195 -13.08 22.17 -9.81
N GLY A 196 -12.26 21.80 -8.83
CA GLY A 196 -12.34 22.28 -7.46
C GLY A 196 -13.55 21.75 -6.69
N GLY A 197 -13.82 22.41 -5.55
CA GLY A 197 -14.92 22.05 -4.66
C GLY A 197 -14.52 21.08 -3.57
N THR A 198 -15.41 20.90 -2.61
CA THR A 198 -15.25 20.01 -1.46
C THR A 198 -16.42 19.04 -1.36
N GLU A 199 -16.23 17.99 -0.59
CA GLU A 199 -17.25 16.99 -0.27
C GLU A 199 -17.05 16.46 1.15
N PRO A 200 -18.08 15.89 1.80
CA PRO A 200 -17.91 15.24 3.10
C PRO A 200 -16.90 14.11 3.02
N ILE A 201 -16.03 13.96 4.03
CA ILE A 201 -15.06 12.86 4.10
C ILE A 201 -15.76 11.50 4.13
N GLY A 202 -16.88 11.37 4.83
CA GLY A 202 -17.54 10.09 5.05
C GLY A 202 -16.61 9.06 5.68
N GLU A 203 -16.85 7.80 5.38
CA GLU A 203 -16.01 6.67 5.85
C GLU A 203 -14.88 6.39 4.84
N ARG A 204 -13.93 7.30 4.75
CA ARG A 204 -12.83 7.26 3.76
C ARG A 204 -11.53 7.81 4.33
N ILE A 205 -10.43 7.47 3.66
CA ILE A 205 -9.14 8.18 3.74
C ILE A 205 -8.92 8.87 2.40
N ILE A 206 -8.69 10.17 2.40
CA ILE A 206 -8.29 10.92 1.20
C ILE A 206 -6.88 11.47 1.43
N GLU A 207 -5.91 10.81 0.80
CA GLU A 207 -4.48 11.11 0.96
C GLU A 207 -3.94 11.72 -0.32
N LEU A 208 -3.48 12.96 -0.23
CA LEU A 208 -3.04 13.78 -1.35
C LEU A 208 -1.61 14.27 -1.12
N GLY A 209 -0.86 14.43 -2.20
CA GLY A 209 0.45 15.10 -2.15
C GLY A 209 0.29 16.58 -1.84
N ASP A 210 1.07 17.10 -0.88
CA ASP A 210 0.98 18.49 -0.44
C ASP A 210 1.50 19.46 -1.52
N ASP A 211 2.43 19.02 -2.34
CA ASP A 211 2.96 19.73 -3.49
C ASP A 211 2.70 18.91 -4.77
N PRO A 212 1.76 19.36 -5.62
CA PRO A 212 1.39 18.64 -6.85
C PRO A 212 2.56 18.48 -7.83
N GLU A 213 3.45 19.47 -7.94
CA GLU A 213 4.60 19.39 -8.86
C GLU A 213 5.63 18.37 -8.38
N ARG A 214 5.99 18.38 -7.08
CA ARG A 214 6.83 17.35 -6.48
C ARG A 214 6.21 15.96 -6.64
N PHE A 215 4.89 15.87 -6.45
CA PHE A 215 4.18 14.59 -6.54
C PHE A 215 4.22 14.02 -7.97
N ILE A 216 3.87 14.82 -8.98
CA ILE A 216 3.88 14.43 -10.40
C ILE A 216 5.30 14.10 -10.85
N SER A 217 6.29 14.86 -10.38
CA SER A 217 7.71 14.67 -10.67
C SER A 217 8.35 13.50 -9.91
N ARG A 218 7.58 12.76 -9.08
CA ARG A 218 8.07 11.66 -8.25
C ARG A 218 9.21 12.05 -7.31
N ASP A 219 9.24 13.31 -6.89
CA ASP A 219 10.24 13.80 -5.95
C ASP A 219 10.10 13.07 -4.61
N ALA A 220 11.22 12.55 -4.10
CA ALA A 220 11.25 11.83 -2.85
C ALA A 220 11.00 12.71 -1.61
N ARG A 221 11.16 14.03 -1.73
CA ARG A 221 10.85 15.01 -0.66
C ARG A 221 9.37 15.40 -0.58
N VAL A 222 8.51 14.86 -1.47
CA VAL A 222 7.07 15.11 -1.36
C VAL A 222 6.53 14.60 -0.02
N THR A 223 5.70 15.41 0.61
CA THR A 223 4.89 15.01 1.77
C THR A 223 3.44 14.81 1.37
N PHE A 224 2.68 14.17 2.23
CA PHE A 224 1.28 13.84 1.96
C PHE A 224 0.42 14.19 3.18
N THR A 225 -0.72 14.80 2.92
CA THR A 225 -1.78 14.96 3.92
C THR A 225 -2.83 13.86 3.72
N ALA A 226 -2.93 12.99 4.74
CA ALA A 226 -3.96 11.97 4.82
C ALA A 226 -5.15 12.49 5.63
N ASN A 227 -6.21 12.90 4.95
CA ASN A 227 -7.44 13.32 5.57
C ASN A 227 -8.25 12.11 6.01
N VAL A 228 -8.71 12.10 7.26
CA VAL A 228 -9.45 11.02 7.91
C VAL A 228 -10.66 11.57 8.66
N PRO A 229 -11.70 10.75 8.94
CA PRO A 229 -12.85 11.19 9.74
C PRO A 229 -12.43 11.64 11.15
N PRO A 230 -13.13 12.62 11.75
CA PRO A 230 -12.89 13.05 13.13
C PRO A 230 -12.94 11.89 14.12
N GLY A 231 -12.03 11.88 15.10
CA GLY A 231 -11.91 10.83 16.12
C GLY A 231 -11.21 9.55 15.67
N SER A 232 -10.76 9.45 14.40
CA SER A 232 -10.10 8.27 13.85
C SER A 232 -8.79 7.96 14.57
N VAL A 233 -7.96 8.96 14.87
CA VAL A 233 -6.64 8.75 15.49
C VAL A 233 -6.78 8.17 16.89
N GLU A 234 -7.69 8.74 17.71
CA GLU A 234 -7.92 8.25 19.07
C GLU A 234 -8.56 6.87 19.09
N LYS A 235 -9.57 6.63 18.24
CA LYS A 235 -10.16 5.29 18.06
C LYS A 235 -9.09 4.27 17.64
N GLY A 236 -8.21 4.64 16.69
CA GLY A 236 -7.12 3.78 16.23
C GLY A 236 -6.11 3.47 17.33
N ARG A 237 -5.77 4.46 18.18
CA ARG A 237 -4.92 4.27 19.36
C ARG A 237 -5.51 3.24 20.32
N GLN A 238 -6.80 3.35 20.62
CA GLN A 238 -7.51 2.41 21.50
C GLN A 238 -7.50 1.01 20.92
N LEU A 239 -7.83 0.84 19.64
CA LEU A 239 -7.83 -0.44 18.95
C LEU A 239 -6.43 -1.08 18.89
N ALA A 240 -5.40 -0.28 18.62
CA ALA A 240 -4.03 -0.76 18.51
C ALA A 240 -3.45 -1.24 19.84
N SER A 241 -3.85 -0.62 20.96
CA SER A 241 -3.40 -0.97 22.31
C SER A 241 -4.26 -2.07 22.98
N ALA A 242 -5.46 -2.33 22.46
CA ALA A 242 -6.37 -3.31 23.05
C ALA A 242 -5.96 -4.73 22.67
N ALA A 243 -5.61 -5.53 23.68
CA ALA A 243 -5.62 -6.99 23.54
C ALA A 243 -7.05 -7.49 23.76
N THR A 244 -7.65 -8.19 22.80
CA THR A 244 -9.01 -8.74 22.92
C THR A 244 -8.99 -10.25 22.78
N GLY A 245 -9.29 -10.96 23.86
CA GLY A 245 -9.26 -12.42 23.85
C GLY A 245 -7.89 -12.98 23.51
N THR A 246 -7.78 -13.74 22.43
CA THR A 246 -6.52 -14.30 21.92
C THR A 246 -5.75 -13.36 20.97
N THR A 247 -6.30 -12.19 20.64
CA THR A 247 -5.68 -11.21 19.75
C THR A 247 -4.76 -10.28 20.54
N PRO A 248 -3.45 -10.30 20.32
CA PRO A 248 -2.53 -9.38 20.98
C PRO A 248 -2.71 -7.95 20.47
N SER A 249 -2.27 -6.96 21.26
CA SER A 249 -2.16 -5.58 20.78
C SER A 249 -1.18 -5.48 19.60
N CYS A 250 -1.35 -4.47 18.75
CA CYS A 250 -0.52 -4.32 17.56
C CYS A 250 0.97 -4.13 17.90
N ASP A 251 1.27 -3.41 18.98
CA ASP A 251 2.65 -3.14 19.43
C ASP A 251 3.35 -4.38 20.00
N ALA A 252 2.61 -5.39 20.47
CA ALA A 252 3.20 -6.66 20.92
C ALA A 252 4.03 -7.35 19.82
N CYS A 253 3.62 -7.20 18.57
CA CYS A 253 4.33 -7.73 17.41
C CYS A 253 5.10 -6.64 16.67
N HIS A 254 4.46 -5.50 16.38
CA HIS A 254 5.04 -4.40 15.59
C HIS A 254 5.97 -3.47 16.39
N GLY A 255 6.27 -3.82 17.65
CA GLY A 255 7.19 -3.10 18.53
C GLY A 255 6.60 -1.83 19.13
N ALA A 256 7.25 -1.32 20.16
CA ALA A 256 6.83 -0.12 20.87
C ALA A 256 6.67 1.07 19.91
N GLY A 257 5.52 1.74 19.96
CA GLY A 257 5.18 2.83 19.06
C GLY A 257 5.05 2.40 17.59
N LEU A 258 4.82 1.12 17.34
CA LEU A 258 4.68 0.51 16.00
C LEU A 258 5.92 0.73 15.10
N LYS A 259 7.13 0.81 15.69
CA LYS A 259 8.38 1.07 14.95
C LYS A 259 9.01 -0.16 14.32
N GLY A 260 8.41 -1.33 14.52
CA GLY A 260 8.91 -2.62 14.03
C GLY A 260 9.68 -3.39 15.08
N ASN A 261 9.88 -4.68 14.82
CA ASN A 261 10.65 -5.59 15.67
C ASN A 261 11.31 -6.66 14.80
N GLY A 262 12.62 -6.56 14.55
CA GLY A 262 13.33 -7.47 13.64
C GLY A 262 12.74 -7.45 12.25
N ASP A 263 12.24 -8.60 11.77
CA ASP A 263 11.62 -8.73 10.45
C ASP A 263 10.11 -8.38 10.45
N ILE A 264 9.53 -8.06 11.59
CA ILE A 264 8.16 -7.54 11.67
C ILE A 264 8.19 -6.04 11.35
N PRO A 265 7.46 -5.60 10.29
CA PRO A 265 7.63 -4.26 9.77
C PRO A 265 7.13 -3.18 10.73
N GLY A 266 7.82 -2.04 10.79
CA GLY A 266 7.30 -0.83 11.40
C GLY A 266 6.11 -0.28 10.60
N LEU A 267 5.11 0.23 11.30
CA LEU A 267 3.90 0.82 10.75
C LEU A 267 3.84 2.35 10.96
N ALA A 268 4.58 2.85 11.94
CA ALA A 268 4.61 4.27 12.29
C ALA A 268 5.00 5.15 11.09
N GLY A 269 4.24 6.23 10.88
CA GLY A 269 4.49 7.22 9.83
C GLY A 269 4.30 6.72 8.39
N ARG A 270 3.67 5.56 8.19
CA ARG A 270 3.37 5.03 6.86
C ARG A 270 2.02 5.52 6.37
N SER A 271 1.86 5.59 5.04
CA SER A 271 0.64 6.01 4.36
C SER A 271 -0.60 5.30 4.92
N PRO A 272 -1.59 6.03 5.48
CA PRO A 272 -2.85 5.46 5.93
C PRO A 272 -3.61 4.73 4.83
N THR A 273 -3.63 5.25 3.61
CA THR A 273 -4.28 4.58 2.48
C THR A 273 -3.60 3.25 2.14
N TYR A 274 -2.27 3.20 2.21
CA TYR A 274 -1.53 1.96 2.02
C TYR A 274 -1.81 0.97 3.17
N LEU A 275 -1.76 1.40 4.42
CA LEU A 275 -2.01 0.56 5.59
C LEU A 275 -3.43 -0.02 5.57
N PHE A 276 -4.44 0.80 5.25
CA PHE A 276 -5.81 0.34 5.08
C PHE A 276 -5.90 -0.83 4.09
N ARG A 277 -5.28 -0.68 2.89
CA ARG A 277 -5.26 -1.78 1.91
C ARG A 277 -4.62 -3.04 2.45
N GLN A 278 -3.57 -2.93 3.26
CA GLN A 278 -2.92 -4.12 3.82
C GLN A 278 -3.85 -4.84 4.81
N LEU A 279 -4.52 -4.10 5.71
CA LEU A 279 -5.50 -4.68 6.64
C LEU A 279 -6.66 -5.33 5.87
N TYR A 280 -7.17 -4.64 4.86
CA TYR A 280 -8.25 -5.14 4.00
C TYR A 280 -7.83 -6.39 3.22
N ASP A 281 -6.66 -6.39 2.59
CA ASP A 281 -6.13 -7.53 1.83
C ASP A 281 -5.84 -8.75 2.72
N TYR A 282 -5.40 -8.57 3.97
CA TYR A 282 -5.27 -9.65 4.96
C TYR A 282 -6.63 -10.21 5.35
N LYS A 283 -7.60 -9.35 5.72
CA LYS A 283 -8.95 -9.78 6.11
C LYS A 283 -9.61 -10.63 5.03
N HIS A 284 -9.41 -10.29 3.75
CA HIS A 284 -10.00 -11.00 2.62
C HIS A 284 -9.13 -12.14 2.07
N GLY A 285 -8.05 -12.50 2.77
CA GLY A 285 -7.20 -13.64 2.44
C GLY A 285 -6.41 -13.52 1.14
N VAL A 286 -6.40 -12.35 0.49
CA VAL A 286 -5.65 -12.13 -0.75
C VAL A 286 -4.18 -11.81 -0.51
N ARG A 287 -3.82 -11.42 0.72
CA ARG A 287 -2.45 -11.32 1.20
C ARG A 287 -2.19 -12.48 2.17
N ALA A 288 -1.60 -13.56 1.66
CA ALA A 288 -1.53 -14.87 2.33
C ALA A 288 -0.12 -15.50 2.35
N GLY A 289 0.94 -14.71 2.39
CA GLY A 289 2.31 -15.25 2.54
C GLY A 289 2.56 -15.93 3.90
N PRO A 290 3.71 -16.55 4.11
CA PRO A 290 4.01 -17.34 5.33
C PRO A 290 3.79 -16.57 6.64
N MET A 291 4.11 -15.28 6.66
CA MET A 291 3.92 -14.42 7.84
C MET A 291 2.49 -13.86 7.95
N ALA A 292 1.64 -14.06 6.93
CA ALA A 292 0.27 -13.54 6.92
C ALA A 292 -0.61 -14.19 7.99
N ALA A 293 -0.39 -15.47 8.30
CA ALA A 293 -1.18 -16.22 9.28
C ALA A 293 -1.21 -15.53 10.65
N ALA A 294 -0.12 -14.87 11.05
CA ALA A 294 -0.05 -14.13 12.31
C ALA A 294 -0.96 -12.89 12.33
N MET A 295 -1.27 -12.31 11.16
CA MET A 295 -2.12 -11.12 11.04
C MET A 295 -3.62 -11.44 10.98
N ILE A 296 -4.01 -12.65 10.58
CA ILE A 296 -5.42 -13.00 10.37
C ILE A 296 -6.28 -12.78 11.62
N PRO A 297 -5.89 -13.27 12.83
CA PRO A 297 -6.69 -13.04 14.04
C PRO A 297 -6.87 -11.56 14.37
N SER A 298 -5.91 -10.72 13.99
CA SER A 298 -5.93 -9.28 14.26
C SER A 298 -6.86 -8.51 13.32
N VAL A 299 -7.16 -9.04 12.12
CA VAL A 299 -7.92 -8.32 11.09
C VAL A 299 -9.31 -8.89 10.82
N GLU A 300 -9.58 -10.15 11.14
CA GLU A 300 -10.80 -10.86 10.75
C GLU A 300 -12.10 -10.17 11.18
N LYS A 301 -12.08 -9.52 12.36
CA LYS A 301 -13.26 -8.86 12.96
C LYS A 301 -13.30 -7.34 12.74
N LEU A 302 -12.28 -6.75 12.12
CA LEU A 302 -12.23 -5.30 11.89
C LEU A 302 -13.30 -4.87 10.88
N SER A 303 -14.04 -3.83 11.21
CA SER A 303 -14.86 -3.09 10.24
C SER A 303 -13.99 -2.18 9.35
N VAL A 304 -14.56 -1.65 8.28
CA VAL A 304 -13.90 -0.61 7.45
C VAL A 304 -13.52 0.60 8.31
N ALA A 305 -14.43 1.06 9.19
CA ALA A 305 -14.16 2.16 10.12
C ALA A 305 -13.01 1.85 11.09
N ASP A 306 -12.86 0.59 11.55
CA ASP A 306 -11.75 0.20 12.42
C ASP A 306 -10.42 0.20 11.66
N MET A 307 -10.40 -0.28 10.41
CA MET A 307 -9.21 -0.26 9.56
C MET A 307 -8.78 1.16 9.21
N ILE A 308 -9.74 2.09 8.97
CA ILE A 308 -9.46 3.51 8.78
C ILE A 308 -8.82 4.09 10.04
N ALA A 309 -9.39 3.83 11.21
CA ALA A 309 -8.90 4.33 12.49
C ALA A 309 -7.49 3.82 12.80
N LEU A 310 -7.23 2.52 12.65
CA LEU A 310 -5.91 1.93 12.84
C LEU A 310 -4.87 2.49 11.88
N ALA A 311 -5.24 2.67 10.61
CA ALA A 311 -4.37 3.24 9.59
C ALA A 311 -4.06 4.73 9.88
N ALA A 312 -5.06 5.50 10.32
CA ALA A 312 -4.90 6.88 10.74
C ALA A 312 -3.95 7.01 11.93
N TYR A 313 -4.15 6.21 12.96
CA TYR A 313 -3.28 6.19 14.14
C TYR A 313 -1.84 5.83 13.77
N ALA A 314 -1.62 4.72 13.07
CA ALA A 314 -0.27 4.30 12.70
C ALA A 314 0.43 5.36 11.81
N GLY A 315 -0.31 5.99 10.87
CA GLY A 315 0.21 7.06 10.02
C GLY A 315 0.55 8.34 10.78
N SER A 316 -0.10 8.62 11.90
CA SER A 316 0.14 9.81 12.73
C SER A 316 1.39 9.69 13.62
N LEU A 317 1.94 8.50 13.78
CA LEU A 317 3.12 8.26 14.60
C LEU A 317 4.41 8.68 13.89
N THR A 318 5.41 9.11 14.66
CA THR A 318 6.76 9.34 14.12
C THR A 318 7.48 8.02 13.87
N PRO A 319 8.00 7.77 12.66
CA PRO A 319 8.67 6.53 12.29
C PRO A 319 10.00 6.29 13.03
#